data_985b13b6ebbec83d93c5d3751b3c6558
#
_entry.id   985b13b6ebbec83d93c5d3751b3c6558
#
_cell.length_a   1.000
_cell.length_b   1.000
_cell.length_c   1.000
_cell.angle_alpha   90.00
_cell.angle_beta   90.00
_cell.angle_gamma   90.00
#
_symmetry.space_group_name_H-M   'P 1'
#
loop_
_entity.id
_entity.type
_entity.pdbx_description
1 polymer ?
#
loop_
_entity_poly.entity_id
_entity_poly.type
_entity_poly.pdbx_seq_one_letter_code
_entity_poly.pdbx_strand_id
1 'polypeptide(L)'
;IEEMRIREVDGEIRIYDVINPAFTVMLDIGIFENVGFEMIDEYQSFYDRAHEIIERVKKQKEVKKTYNDSNLYNDFYITCIPWLSIEGMTHPLIDNDYASLSCPRICWDKFHQEGDKILMTLNITVNHCFVDGYPLSLAFKKVQTYFDDVENLLKG
;
A
#
# COMPACT_ATOMS: atom_id res chain seq x y z
N ILE A 1 -12.64 6.22 -1.98
CA ILE A 1 -13.55 5.33 -1.24
C ILE A 1 -13.40 5.69 0.22
N GLU A 2 -14.46 6.26 0.81
CA GLU A 2 -14.41 6.83 2.15
C GLU A 2 -14.17 5.76 3.22
N GLU A 3 -14.82 4.62 3.12
CA GLU A 3 -14.73 3.53 4.08
C GLU A 3 -13.30 3.02 4.27
N MET A 4 -12.47 3.08 3.24
CA MET A 4 -11.05 2.72 3.32
C MET A 4 -10.20 3.74 4.07
N ARG A 5 -10.75 4.92 4.39
CA ARG A 5 -10.09 6.00 5.13
C ARG A 5 -10.48 6.05 6.61
N ILE A 6 -11.35 5.12 7.04
CA ILE A 6 -11.81 5.02 8.43
C ILE A 6 -10.75 4.27 9.26
N ARG A 7 -10.50 4.76 10.46
CA ARG A 7 -9.62 4.13 11.46
C ARG A 7 -10.27 4.17 12.84
N GLU A 8 -9.96 3.18 13.65
CA GLU A 8 -10.21 3.23 15.09
C GLU A 8 -8.90 3.56 15.80
N VAL A 9 -8.81 4.70 16.43
CA VAL A 9 -7.60 5.16 17.13
C VAL A 9 -8.00 5.57 18.55
N ASP A 10 -7.44 4.91 19.54
CA ASP A 10 -7.72 5.15 20.96
C ASP A 10 -9.22 5.06 21.33
N GLY A 11 -9.95 4.15 20.66
CA GLY A 11 -11.38 3.95 20.86
C GLY A 11 -12.26 4.97 20.14
N GLU A 12 -11.70 5.85 19.34
CA GLU A 12 -12.41 6.83 18.52
C GLU A 12 -12.39 6.44 17.05
N ILE A 13 -13.51 6.64 16.37
CA ILE A 13 -13.59 6.47 14.91
C ILE A 13 -13.17 7.78 14.25
N ARG A 14 -12.17 7.70 13.40
CA ARG A 14 -11.62 8.82 12.63
C ARG A 14 -11.72 8.54 11.14
N ILE A 15 -12.04 9.57 10.36
CA ILE A 15 -12.01 9.55 8.88
C ILE A 15 -10.92 10.51 8.45
N TYR A 16 -9.94 10.00 7.71
CA TYR A 16 -8.81 10.80 7.25
C TYR A 16 -9.07 11.34 5.84
N ASP A 17 -8.82 12.62 5.63
CA ASP A 17 -8.94 13.23 4.30
C ASP A 17 -7.79 12.80 3.40
N VAL A 18 -6.59 12.67 3.96
CA VAL A 18 -5.38 12.26 3.25
C VAL A 18 -4.86 10.96 3.83
N ILE A 19 -4.56 10.00 2.95
CA ILE A 19 -3.92 8.73 3.28
C ILE A 19 -2.54 8.70 2.62
N ASN A 20 -1.54 8.40 3.41
CA ASN A 20 -0.16 8.33 2.97
C ASN A 20 0.24 6.92 2.49
N PRO A 21 1.16 6.77 1.56
CA PRO A 21 1.74 5.49 1.22
C PRO A 21 2.79 5.09 2.26
N ALA A 22 2.62 3.95 2.91
CA ALA A 22 3.62 3.29 3.74
C ALA A 22 3.97 1.95 3.11
N PHE A 23 5.23 1.71 2.81
CA PHE A 23 5.64 0.52 2.05
C PHE A 23 6.96 -0.07 2.51
N THR A 24 7.20 -1.32 2.10
CA THR A 24 8.42 -2.05 2.43
C THR A 24 9.46 -1.93 1.32
N VAL A 25 10.72 -1.70 1.69
CA VAL A 25 11.85 -1.72 0.77
C VAL A 25 12.85 -2.77 1.23
N MET A 26 13.19 -3.72 0.35
CA MET A 26 14.25 -4.69 0.58
C MET A 26 15.62 -4.02 0.41
N LEU A 27 16.45 -4.10 1.45
CA LEU A 27 17.84 -3.66 1.40
C LEU A 27 18.70 -4.68 0.65
N ASP A 28 19.81 -4.26 0.05
CA ASP A 28 20.77 -5.13 -0.63
C ASP A 28 21.37 -6.22 0.28
N ILE A 29 21.25 -6.06 1.58
CA ILE A 29 21.71 -7.04 2.60
C ILE A 29 20.65 -8.09 2.98
N GLY A 30 19.49 -8.13 2.29
CA GLY A 30 18.49 -9.18 2.43
C GLY A 30 17.50 -9.00 3.59
N ILE A 31 17.43 -7.82 4.19
CA ILE A 31 16.40 -7.45 5.17
C ILE A 31 15.55 -6.30 4.60
N PHE A 32 14.40 -6.02 5.20
CA PHE A 32 13.55 -4.92 4.73
C PHE A 32 13.39 -3.81 5.77
N GLU A 33 13.08 -2.63 5.30
CA GLU A 33 12.70 -1.47 6.10
C GLU A 33 11.33 -0.96 5.66
N ASN A 34 10.51 -0.52 6.61
CA ASN A 34 9.29 0.21 6.34
C ASN A 34 9.63 1.68 6.08
N VAL A 35 9.04 2.22 5.05
CA VAL A 35 9.21 3.61 4.64
C VAL A 35 7.85 4.20 4.26
N GLY A 36 7.76 5.52 4.24
CA GLY A 36 6.56 6.24 3.83
C GLY A 36 6.88 7.70 3.57
N PHE A 37 5.92 8.40 3.03
CA PHE A 37 5.97 9.84 2.82
C PHE A 37 4.55 10.43 2.76
N GLU A 38 4.44 11.74 2.90
CA GLU A 38 3.17 12.44 2.76
C GLU A 38 2.66 12.33 1.32
N MET A 39 1.34 12.08 1.15
CA MET A 39 0.71 11.93 -0.15
C MET A 39 0.98 13.13 -1.05
N ILE A 40 1.35 12.87 -2.28
CA ILE A 40 1.57 13.85 -3.33
C ILE A 40 0.60 13.53 -4.46
N ASP A 41 -0.29 14.46 -4.80
CA ASP A 41 -1.37 14.22 -5.78
C ASP A 41 -0.86 14.16 -7.22
N GLU A 42 0.23 14.90 -7.53
CA GLU A 42 0.80 14.91 -8.87
C GLU A 42 1.67 13.67 -9.08
N TYR A 43 1.34 12.88 -10.12
CA TYR A 43 1.90 11.56 -10.37
C TYR A 43 3.43 11.56 -10.50
N GLN A 44 4.01 12.45 -11.30
CA GLN A 44 5.47 12.45 -11.53
C GLN A 44 6.24 12.76 -10.25
N SER A 45 5.77 13.72 -9.47
CA SER A 45 6.35 14.08 -8.17
C SER A 45 6.22 12.95 -7.16
N PHE A 46 5.07 12.24 -7.17
CA PHE A 46 4.87 11.04 -6.35
C PHE A 46 5.87 9.93 -6.74
N TYR A 47 5.98 9.64 -8.04
CA TYR A 47 6.91 8.64 -8.55
C TYR A 47 8.36 8.98 -8.20
N ASP A 48 8.80 10.19 -8.44
CA ASP A 48 10.16 10.64 -8.17
C ASP A 48 10.50 10.53 -6.68
N ARG A 49 9.54 10.91 -5.82
CA ARG A 49 9.70 10.79 -4.37
C ARG A 49 9.79 9.35 -3.90
N ALA A 50 8.91 8.48 -4.39
CA ALA A 50 8.94 7.06 -4.07
C ALA A 50 10.25 6.43 -4.54
N HIS A 51 10.68 6.74 -5.78
CA HIS A 51 11.91 6.21 -6.35
C HIS A 51 13.16 6.67 -5.59
N GLU A 52 13.26 7.94 -5.23
CA GLU A 52 14.34 8.48 -4.38
C GLU A 52 14.46 7.70 -3.07
N ILE A 53 13.33 7.48 -2.37
CA ILE A 53 13.31 6.75 -1.11
C ILE A 53 13.78 5.30 -1.31
N ILE A 54 13.24 4.60 -2.32
CA ILE A 54 13.58 3.22 -2.63
C ILE A 54 15.08 3.08 -2.90
N GLU A 55 15.64 3.90 -3.79
CA GLU A 55 17.06 3.82 -4.16
C GLU A 55 18.00 4.18 -3.01
N ARG A 56 17.59 5.09 -2.15
CA ARG A 56 18.34 5.45 -0.95
C ARG A 56 18.35 4.30 0.07
N VAL A 57 17.18 3.71 0.32
CA VAL A 57 17.00 2.69 1.36
C VAL A 57 17.63 1.36 0.94
N LYS A 58 17.53 0.95 -0.31
CA LYS A 58 18.20 -0.25 -0.82
C LYS A 58 19.69 -0.32 -0.46
N LYS A 59 20.38 0.82 -0.53
CA LYS A 59 21.84 0.93 -0.30
C LYS A 59 22.25 0.99 1.17
N GLN A 60 21.29 1.02 2.10
CA GLN A 60 21.58 1.04 3.53
C GLN A 60 22.24 -0.28 3.97
N LYS A 61 23.10 -0.20 4.99
CA LYS A 61 23.78 -1.36 5.58
C LYS A 61 23.10 -1.87 6.85
N GLU A 62 22.07 -1.16 7.30
CA GLU A 62 21.29 -1.46 8.49
C GLU A 62 19.89 -0.87 8.37
N VAL A 63 18.94 -1.40 9.12
CA VAL A 63 17.59 -0.82 9.26
C VAL A 63 17.68 0.41 10.15
N LYS A 64 17.26 1.55 9.63
CA LYS A 64 17.33 2.83 10.36
C LYS A 64 16.04 3.18 11.10
N LYS A 65 14.95 2.44 10.84
CA LYS A 65 13.62 2.72 11.39
C LYS A 65 13.22 4.19 11.21
N THR A 66 13.47 4.70 10.00
CA THR A 66 13.20 6.11 9.65
C THR A 66 11.73 6.41 9.48
N TYR A 67 10.94 5.39 9.14
CA TYR A 67 9.49 5.50 9.17
C TYR A 67 9.06 5.39 10.62
N ASN A 68 8.75 6.51 11.19
CA ASN A 68 8.04 6.54 12.44
C ASN A 68 6.59 6.26 12.08
N ASP A 69 6.11 5.08 12.46
CA ASP A 69 4.70 4.75 12.43
C ASP A 69 4.02 5.87 13.24
N SER A 70 3.59 6.89 12.52
CA SER A 70 2.99 8.05 13.17
C SER A 70 1.76 7.49 13.87
N ASN A 71 1.58 7.74 15.14
CA ASN A 71 0.37 7.38 15.90
C ASN A 71 -0.92 7.95 15.26
N LEU A 72 -0.83 8.41 14.02
CA LEU A 72 -1.92 8.93 13.21
C LEU A 72 -2.64 7.82 12.46
N TYR A 73 -1.96 6.73 12.07
CA TYR A 73 -2.53 5.59 11.31
C TYR A 73 -3.21 5.99 9.99
N ASN A 74 -2.85 7.14 9.42
CA ASN A 74 -3.38 7.63 8.16
C ASN A 74 -2.64 7.08 6.94
N ASP A 75 -2.26 5.81 7.00
CA ASP A 75 -1.49 5.14 5.95
C ASP A 75 -2.28 4.02 5.28
N PHE A 76 -1.90 3.68 4.03
CA PHE A 76 -2.07 2.36 3.46
C PHE A 76 -0.76 1.60 3.58
N TYR A 77 -0.82 0.37 4.09
CA TYR A 77 0.34 -0.50 4.12
C TYR A 77 0.47 -1.25 2.81
N ILE A 78 1.58 -1.00 2.12
CA ILE A 78 1.80 -1.47 0.75
C ILE A 78 3.03 -2.39 0.74
N THR A 79 2.89 -3.55 0.11
CA THR A 79 4.01 -4.47 -0.10
C THR A 79 3.96 -5.09 -1.48
N CYS A 80 5.12 -5.55 -1.97
CA CYS A 80 5.23 -6.29 -3.21
C CYS A 80 6.05 -7.55 -2.97
N ILE A 81 5.61 -8.68 -3.54
CA ILE A 81 6.33 -9.95 -3.53
C ILE A 81 6.73 -10.31 -4.97
N PRO A 82 7.74 -9.64 -5.55
CA PRO A 82 8.04 -9.74 -6.98
C PRO A 82 8.72 -11.07 -7.37
N TRP A 83 8.99 -11.93 -6.41
CA TRP A 83 9.66 -13.23 -6.62
C TRP A 83 8.70 -14.39 -6.80
N LEU A 84 7.45 -14.24 -6.39
CA LEU A 84 6.46 -15.31 -6.35
C LEU A 84 5.16 -14.88 -7.03
N SER A 85 4.47 -15.83 -7.68
CA SER A 85 3.06 -15.71 -8.02
C SER A 85 2.26 -16.28 -6.86
N ILE A 86 1.25 -15.54 -6.41
CA ILE A 86 0.39 -15.91 -5.27
C ILE A 86 -1.07 -15.91 -5.70
N GLU A 87 -1.89 -16.73 -5.06
CA GLU A 87 -3.35 -16.70 -5.23
C GLU A 87 -4.04 -15.80 -4.19
N GLY A 88 -3.35 -15.53 -3.11
CA GLY A 88 -3.81 -14.64 -2.03
C GLY A 88 -2.76 -14.54 -0.93
N MET A 89 -2.93 -13.57 -0.05
CA MET A 89 -2.01 -13.32 1.06
C MET A 89 -2.79 -12.88 2.30
N THR A 90 -2.35 -13.37 3.45
CA THR A 90 -2.76 -12.87 4.75
C THR A 90 -1.58 -12.19 5.44
N HIS A 91 -1.85 -11.11 6.15
CA HIS A 91 -0.84 -10.42 6.93
C HIS A 91 -0.90 -10.87 8.40
N PRO A 92 0.24 -10.98 9.09
CA PRO A 92 0.23 -11.12 10.53
C PRO A 92 -0.40 -9.87 11.16
N LEU A 93 -1.31 -10.08 12.09
CA LEU A 93 -2.01 -9.01 12.79
C LEU A 93 -1.62 -9.08 14.26
N ILE A 94 -1.43 -7.91 14.88
CA ILE A 94 -1.14 -7.81 16.31
C ILE A 94 -2.47 -7.72 17.05
N ASP A 95 -2.69 -8.64 17.97
CA ASP A 95 -3.90 -8.64 18.79
C ASP A 95 -4.02 -7.34 19.60
N ASN A 96 -5.22 -6.78 19.64
CA ASN A 96 -5.57 -5.54 20.33
C ASN A 96 -4.93 -4.25 19.78
N ASP A 97 -4.27 -4.30 18.64
CA ASP A 97 -3.85 -3.09 17.90
C ASP A 97 -4.95 -2.70 16.89
N TYR A 98 -6.06 -2.19 17.38
CA TYR A 98 -7.22 -1.84 16.56
C TYR A 98 -6.90 -0.77 15.52
N ALA A 99 -6.02 0.16 15.84
CA ALA A 99 -5.61 1.20 14.93
C ALA A 99 -4.87 0.62 13.71
N SER A 100 -3.87 -0.22 13.92
CA SER A 100 -3.18 -0.94 12.84
C SER A 100 -4.12 -1.90 12.10
N LEU A 101 -5.03 -2.58 12.82
CA LEU A 101 -6.02 -3.48 12.22
C LEU A 101 -7.00 -2.75 11.29
N SER A 102 -7.22 -1.46 11.50
CA SER A 102 -8.10 -0.64 10.66
C SER A 102 -7.42 -0.10 9.39
N CYS A 103 -6.08 -0.15 9.31
CA CYS A 103 -5.33 0.26 8.12
C CYS A 103 -5.45 -0.78 7.00
N PRO A 104 -5.91 -0.40 5.79
CA PRO A 104 -5.88 -1.29 4.63
C PRO A 104 -4.46 -1.75 4.29
N ARG A 105 -4.34 -3.03 3.93
CA ARG A 105 -3.08 -3.64 3.49
C ARG A 105 -3.21 -4.08 2.06
N ILE A 106 -2.31 -3.59 1.22
CA ILE A 106 -2.30 -3.82 -0.21
C ILE A 106 -1.03 -4.61 -0.55
N CYS A 107 -1.21 -5.71 -1.26
CA CYS A 107 -0.10 -6.52 -1.72
C CYS A 107 -0.30 -6.90 -3.18
N TRP A 108 0.77 -6.88 -3.97
CA TRP A 108 0.77 -7.49 -5.28
C TRP A 108 1.97 -8.42 -5.46
N ASP A 109 1.79 -9.35 -6.40
CA ASP A 109 2.75 -10.39 -6.70
C ASP A 109 3.65 -10.06 -7.90
N LYS A 110 4.38 -11.08 -8.35
CA LYS A 110 5.14 -11.05 -9.58
C LYS A 110 4.19 -10.97 -10.76
N PHE A 111 4.36 -9.93 -11.59
CA PHE A 111 3.65 -9.87 -12.86
C PHE A 111 4.11 -10.96 -13.84
N HIS A 112 3.20 -11.44 -14.69
CA HIS A 112 3.44 -12.43 -15.72
C HIS A 112 2.70 -12.08 -17.00
N GLN A 113 3.14 -12.64 -18.11
CA GLN A 113 2.49 -12.43 -19.39
C GLN A 113 1.50 -13.56 -19.68
N GLU A 114 0.29 -13.18 -20.11
CA GLU A 114 -0.74 -14.10 -20.58
C GLU A 114 -1.30 -13.56 -21.91
N GLY A 115 -0.89 -14.17 -23.02
CA GLY A 115 -1.15 -13.64 -24.36
C GLY A 115 -0.55 -12.25 -24.53
N ASP A 116 -1.38 -11.27 -24.89
CA ASP A 116 -0.95 -9.87 -25.06
C ASP A 116 -1.09 -9.02 -23.79
N LYS A 117 -1.46 -9.64 -22.65
CA LYS A 117 -1.68 -8.95 -21.39
C LYS A 117 -0.55 -9.21 -20.42
N ILE A 118 -0.27 -8.20 -19.58
CA ILE A 118 0.55 -8.34 -18.40
C ILE A 118 -0.39 -8.35 -17.19
N LEU A 119 -0.33 -9.41 -16.41
CA LEU A 119 -1.20 -9.63 -15.27
C LEU A 119 -0.38 -9.71 -13.98
N MET A 120 -1.00 -9.33 -12.88
CA MET A 120 -0.51 -9.56 -11.52
C MET A 120 -1.70 -9.78 -10.59
N THR A 121 -1.48 -10.54 -9.51
CA THR A 121 -2.47 -10.68 -8.44
C THR A 121 -2.40 -9.48 -7.52
N LEU A 122 -3.53 -8.81 -7.33
CA LEU A 122 -3.69 -7.75 -6.32
C LEU A 122 -4.49 -8.29 -5.15
N ASN A 123 -3.94 -8.20 -3.96
CA ASN A 123 -4.61 -8.53 -2.70
C ASN A 123 -4.84 -7.25 -1.90
N ILE A 124 -6.07 -7.03 -1.43
CA ILE A 124 -6.42 -5.92 -0.55
C ILE A 124 -7.09 -6.51 0.69
N THR A 125 -6.46 -6.34 1.84
CA THR A 125 -7.00 -6.74 3.14
C THR A 125 -7.53 -5.52 3.86
N VAL A 126 -8.77 -5.58 4.32
CA VAL A 126 -9.47 -4.48 5.02
C VAL A 126 -10.12 -5.00 6.30
N ASN A 127 -10.42 -4.09 7.22
CA ASN A 127 -11.22 -4.41 8.39
C ASN A 127 -12.71 -4.40 8.02
N HIS A 128 -13.37 -5.53 8.22
CA HIS A 128 -14.78 -5.70 7.84
C HIS A 128 -15.74 -4.86 8.70
N CYS A 129 -15.29 -4.33 9.85
CA CYS A 129 -16.09 -3.38 10.62
C CYS A 129 -16.32 -2.06 9.89
N PHE A 130 -15.45 -1.71 8.94
CA PHE A 130 -15.50 -0.45 8.21
C PHE A 130 -15.76 -0.62 6.71
N VAL A 131 -15.28 -1.71 6.13
CA VAL A 131 -15.29 -1.92 4.67
C VAL A 131 -16.00 -3.21 4.32
N ASP A 132 -17.19 -3.09 3.78
CA ASP A 132 -17.97 -4.22 3.24
C ASP A 132 -17.52 -4.62 1.84
N GLY A 133 -18.09 -5.72 1.32
CA GLY A 133 -17.76 -6.25 0.00
C GLY A 133 -18.02 -5.27 -1.15
N TYR A 134 -19.03 -4.40 -1.05
CA TYR A 134 -19.33 -3.44 -2.10
C TYR A 134 -18.26 -2.33 -2.24
N PRO A 135 -17.92 -1.55 -1.20
CA PRO A 135 -16.83 -0.58 -1.27
C PRO A 135 -15.47 -1.23 -1.61
N LEU A 136 -15.20 -2.45 -1.11
CA LEU A 136 -14.01 -3.18 -1.50
C LEU A 136 -14.00 -3.51 -3.00
N SER A 137 -15.12 -3.94 -3.56
CA SER A 137 -15.24 -4.21 -5.00
C SER A 137 -15.03 -2.95 -5.85
N LEU A 138 -15.46 -1.79 -5.35
CA LEU A 138 -15.20 -0.49 -6.01
C LEU A 138 -13.72 -0.14 -6.01
N ALA A 139 -12.97 -0.49 -4.93
CA ALA A 139 -11.53 -0.31 -4.89
C ALA A 139 -10.83 -1.08 -6.00
N PHE A 140 -11.13 -2.38 -6.15
CA PHE A 140 -10.57 -3.19 -7.23
C PHE A 140 -10.92 -2.65 -8.63
N LYS A 141 -12.19 -2.29 -8.85
CA LYS A 141 -12.61 -1.71 -10.13
C LYS A 141 -11.87 -0.41 -10.45
N LYS A 142 -11.68 0.44 -9.46
CA LYS A 142 -10.97 1.72 -9.65
C LYS A 142 -9.50 1.50 -10.00
N VAL A 143 -8.83 0.58 -9.30
CA VAL A 143 -7.45 0.20 -9.62
C VAL A 143 -7.36 -0.36 -11.04
N GLN A 144 -8.28 -1.27 -11.44
CA GLN A 144 -8.32 -1.82 -12.78
C GLN A 144 -8.50 -0.73 -13.84
N THR A 145 -9.39 0.23 -13.62
CA THR A 145 -9.60 1.36 -14.54
C THR A 145 -8.31 2.17 -14.75
N TYR A 146 -7.52 2.37 -13.71
CA TYR A 146 -6.22 3.05 -13.84
C TYR A 146 -5.21 2.23 -14.65
N PHE A 147 -5.17 0.91 -14.48
CA PHE A 147 -4.30 0.06 -15.28
C PHE A 147 -4.75 -0.09 -16.73
N ASP A 148 -6.04 -0.04 -16.99
CA ASP A 148 -6.58 -0.10 -18.36
C ASP A 148 -6.28 1.18 -19.17
N ASP A 149 -5.99 2.30 -18.50
CA ASP A 149 -5.75 3.61 -19.13
C ASP A 149 -4.50 4.32 -18.57
N VAL A 150 -3.42 3.56 -18.43
CA VAL A 150 -2.13 4.02 -17.88
C VAL A 150 -1.59 5.25 -18.63
N GLU A 151 -1.76 5.32 -19.95
CA GLU A 151 -1.24 6.44 -20.73
C GLU A 151 -1.86 7.78 -20.34
N ASN A 152 -3.15 7.82 -20.02
CA ASN A 152 -3.81 9.03 -19.54
C ASN A 152 -3.48 9.32 -18.06
N LEU A 153 -3.32 8.28 -17.25
CA LEU A 153 -2.87 8.42 -15.87
C LEU A 153 -1.49 9.10 -15.78
N LEU A 154 -0.58 8.73 -16.69
CA LEU A 154 0.79 9.27 -16.72
C LEU A 154 0.89 10.69 -17.30
N LYS A 155 -0.15 11.21 -17.93
CA LYS A 155 -0.19 12.54 -18.56
C LYS A 155 -0.84 13.63 -17.68
N GLY A 156 -1.46 13.24 -16.59
CA GLY A 156 -2.10 14.13 -15.60
C GLY A 156 -1.18 14.49 -14.49
#